data_69bb7f601082d544b20210fc68eb5f46
#
_entry.id   69bb7f601082d544b20210fc68eb5f46
#
_cell.length_a   1.000
_cell.length_b   1.000
_cell.length_c   1.000
_cell.angle_alpha   90.00
_cell.angle_beta   90.00
_cell.angle_gamma   90.00
#
_symmetry.space_group_name_H-M   'P 1'
#
loop_
_entity.id
_entity.type
_entity.pdbx_description
1 polymer ?
#
loop_
_entity_poly.entity_id
_entity_poly.type
_entity_poly.pdbx_seq_one_letter_code
_entity_poly.pdbx_strand_id
1 'polypeptide(L)'
;MIIDNHVHVGWFTDGYHSPKEIWVSEMAAGVDGMAVASTSTCAELYKDVCRELRELIRFGGEKVHPILWLTPRMLKLNYPLPYMLHSKIKWQGIKLHFESHPEWSKNRALLNKALDVAKLLDVPVLLHTGNFEVSHAGRFKDVIQDHSEQTFILAHGRPIEEAIDVLLSCSNTYVDTAFMPMSDLQKLVEEGLTDRILFGTDAPINKVFFKEIDTSMYIQDTINQTYKILGDKADGIFSRCIYGE
;
A
#
# COMPACT_ATOMS: atom_id res chain seq x y z
N MET A 1 -6.50 -6.59 17.54
CA MET A 1 -6.62 -5.46 16.59
C MET A 1 -5.98 -5.87 15.28
N ILE A 2 -6.68 -5.70 14.16
CA ILE A 2 -6.16 -6.03 12.81
C ILE A 2 -6.23 -4.76 11.96
N ILE A 3 -5.06 -4.33 11.46
CA ILE A 3 -4.95 -3.20 10.53
C ILE A 3 -4.55 -3.75 9.17
N ASP A 4 -5.37 -3.48 8.14
CA ASP A 4 -5.01 -3.77 6.76
C ASP A 4 -4.24 -2.58 6.17
N ASN A 5 -2.94 -2.74 5.98
CA ASN A 5 -2.05 -1.68 5.53
C ASN A 5 -2.05 -1.47 4.00
N HIS A 6 -2.86 -2.23 3.24
CA HIS A 6 -2.90 -2.12 1.80
C HIS A 6 -4.28 -2.44 1.24
N VAL A 7 -5.10 -1.41 1.09
CA VAL A 7 -6.48 -1.50 0.58
C VAL A 7 -6.70 -0.49 -0.54
N HIS A 8 -7.64 -0.79 -1.42
CA HIS A 8 -8.01 0.07 -2.53
C HIS A 8 -9.52 0.36 -2.58
N VAL A 9 -9.85 1.48 -3.21
CA VAL A 9 -11.21 1.90 -3.52
C VAL A 9 -11.22 2.58 -4.89
N GLY A 10 -12.37 2.62 -5.54
CA GLY A 10 -12.51 3.35 -6.80
C GLY A 10 -12.59 2.46 -8.03
N TRP A 11 -12.09 2.95 -9.17
CA TRP A 11 -12.19 2.28 -10.44
C TRP A 11 -11.07 1.27 -10.66
N PHE A 12 -11.45 0.02 -10.90
CA PHE A 12 -10.59 -1.08 -11.32
C PHE A 12 -10.95 -1.54 -12.74
N THR A 13 -10.22 -2.51 -13.26
CA THR A 13 -10.45 -3.09 -14.59
C THR A 13 -11.76 -3.88 -14.67
N ASP A 14 -12.26 -4.38 -13.56
CA ASP A 14 -13.51 -5.14 -13.41
C ASP A 14 -14.72 -4.26 -13.04
N GLY A 15 -14.49 -2.99 -12.67
CA GLY A 15 -15.56 -2.06 -12.33
C GLY A 15 -15.23 -1.08 -11.22
N TYR A 16 -16.27 -0.47 -10.67
CA TYR A 16 -16.16 0.49 -9.56
C TYR A 16 -16.44 -0.19 -8.22
N HIS A 17 -15.48 -0.11 -7.32
CA HIS A 17 -15.62 -0.57 -5.92
C HIS A 17 -15.84 0.63 -5.01
N SER A 18 -17.03 0.71 -4.45
CA SER A 18 -17.44 1.87 -3.67
C SER A 18 -16.82 1.91 -2.27
N PRO A 19 -16.63 3.09 -1.67
CA PRO A 19 -16.17 3.24 -0.29
C PRO A 19 -16.98 2.42 0.71
N LYS A 20 -18.31 2.37 0.54
CA LYS A 20 -19.21 1.62 1.41
C LYS A 20 -18.97 0.11 1.30
N GLU A 21 -18.83 -0.40 0.09
CA GLU A 21 -18.57 -1.81 -0.16
C GLU A 21 -17.25 -2.26 0.48
N ILE A 22 -16.18 -1.51 0.28
CA ILE A 22 -14.87 -1.80 0.89
C ILE A 22 -14.95 -1.76 2.42
N TRP A 23 -15.53 -0.68 2.99
CA TRP A 23 -15.70 -0.58 4.43
C TRP A 23 -16.46 -1.78 5.02
N VAL A 24 -17.57 -2.18 4.41
CA VAL A 24 -18.38 -3.32 4.87
C VAL A 24 -17.61 -4.63 4.77
N SER A 25 -16.87 -4.84 3.68
CA SER A 25 -16.06 -6.06 3.49
C SER A 25 -14.96 -6.20 4.53
N GLU A 26 -14.23 -5.12 4.81
CA GLU A 26 -13.16 -5.08 5.82
C GLU A 26 -13.74 -5.36 7.22
N MET A 27 -14.79 -4.64 7.61
CA MET A 27 -15.43 -4.84 8.93
C MET A 27 -16.02 -6.24 9.08
N ALA A 28 -16.61 -6.81 8.02
CA ALA A 28 -17.16 -8.18 8.04
C ALA A 28 -16.05 -9.24 8.18
N ALA A 29 -14.85 -8.96 7.71
CA ALA A 29 -13.68 -9.81 7.87
C ALA A 29 -12.97 -9.66 9.23
N GLY A 30 -13.42 -8.73 10.08
CA GLY A 30 -12.83 -8.49 11.40
C GLY A 30 -11.65 -7.53 11.41
N VAL A 31 -11.45 -6.75 10.35
CA VAL A 31 -10.44 -5.70 10.28
C VAL A 31 -10.90 -4.49 11.11
N ASP A 32 -10.01 -3.92 11.90
CA ASP A 32 -10.29 -2.78 12.78
C ASP A 32 -9.96 -1.43 12.15
N GLY A 33 -9.01 -1.40 11.22
CA GLY A 33 -8.58 -0.18 10.52
C GLY A 33 -7.86 -0.50 9.21
N MET A 34 -7.77 0.48 8.31
CA MET A 34 -7.21 0.24 6.97
C MET A 34 -6.44 1.44 6.42
N ALA A 35 -5.35 1.15 5.69
CA ALA A 35 -4.64 2.14 4.89
C ALA A 35 -5.09 2.02 3.42
N VAL A 36 -5.64 3.12 2.85
CA VAL A 36 -6.41 3.07 1.60
C VAL A 36 -5.90 4.05 0.55
N ALA A 37 -5.62 3.53 -0.63
CA ALA A 37 -5.34 4.32 -1.82
C ALA A 37 -6.46 4.17 -2.87
N SER A 38 -6.89 5.29 -3.49
CA SER A 38 -7.89 5.22 -4.55
C SER A 38 -7.25 4.94 -5.91
N THR A 39 -7.74 3.91 -6.59
CA THR A 39 -7.38 3.54 -7.97
C THR A 39 -7.96 4.48 -9.01
N SER A 40 -8.97 5.28 -8.66
CA SER A 40 -9.50 6.35 -9.53
C SER A 40 -8.41 7.35 -9.96
N THR A 41 -7.29 7.38 -9.24
CA THR A 41 -6.08 8.11 -9.61
C THR A 41 -5.51 7.67 -10.97
N CYS A 42 -5.52 6.37 -11.28
CA CYS A 42 -5.01 5.83 -12.54
C CYS A 42 -5.84 6.30 -13.75
N ALA A 43 -7.13 6.57 -13.54
CA ALA A 43 -8.04 7.15 -14.53
C ALA A 43 -8.05 8.70 -14.49
N GLU A 44 -7.17 9.32 -13.68
CA GLU A 44 -7.07 10.77 -13.50
C GLU A 44 -8.35 11.44 -12.95
N LEU A 45 -9.17 10.70 -12.24
CA LEU A 45 -10.43 11.16 -11.64
C LEU A 45 -10.18 11.76 -10.24
N TYR A 46 -9.35 12.79 -10.14
CA TYR A 46 -8.86 13.34 -8.86
C TYR A 46 -9.97 13.86 -7.92
N LYS A 47 -11.10 14.32 -8.46
CA LYS A 47 -12.27 14.71 -7.66
C LYS A 47 -12.92 13.49 -7.03
N ASP A 48 -12.97 12.38 -7.78
CA ASP A 48 -13.51 11.11 -7.27
C ASP A 48 -12.61 10.53 -6.21
N VAL A 49 -11.28 10.54 -6.37
CA VAL A 49 -10.31 10.16 -5.33
C VAL A 49 -10.62 10.87 -4.01
N CYS A 50 -10.76 12.20 -4.04
CA CYS A 50 -11.05 12.96 -2.83
C CYS A 50 -12.45 12.66 -2.26
N ARG A 51 -13.45 12.38 -3.10
CA ARG A 51 -14.80 12.01 -2.67
C ARG A 51 -14.79 10.65 -1.99
N GLU A 52 -14.18 9.66 -2.61
CA GLU A 52 -14.08 8.28 -2.14
C GLU A 52 -13.40 8.19 -0.78
N LEU A 53 -12.23 8.81 -0.63
CA LEU A 53 -11.50 8.80 0.63
C LEU A 53 -12.22 9.58 1.75
N ARG A 54 -12.87 10.71 1.43
CA ARG A 54 -13.70 11.40 2.43
C ARG A 54 -14.91 10.57 2.87
N GLU A 55 -15.48 9.79 1.97
CA GLU A 55 -16.59 8.90 2.31
C GLU A 55 -16.13 7.77 3.23
N LEU A 56 -14.98 7.14 2.95
CA LEU A 56 -14.36 6.17 3.86
C LEU A 56 -14.06 6.77 5.24
N ILE A 57 -13.47 7.97 5.28
CA ILE A 57 -13.19 8.68 6.53
C ILE A 57 -14.50 8.96 7.32
N ARG A 58 -15.63 9.20 6.65
CA ARG A 58 -16.94 9.34 7.34
C ARG A 58 -17.41 8.03 7.97
N PHE A 59 -17.10 6.88 7.39
CA PHE A 59 -17.42 5.57 7.96
C PHE A 59 -16.50 5.20 9.12
N GLY A 60 -15.19 5.36 8.94
CA GLY A 60 -14.19 4.81 9.84
C GLY A 60 -13.47 5.82 10.75
N GLY A 61 -13.57 7.12 10.47
CA GLY A 61 -12.84 8.14 11.24
C GLY A 61 -11.33 7.91 11.22
N GLU A 62 -10.73 7.87 12.39
CA GLU A 62 -9.29 7.66 12.59
C GLU A 62 -8.80 6.24 12.23
N LYS A 63 -9.71 5.30 12.01
CA LYS A 63 -9.40 3.94 11.55
C LYS A 63 -9.07 3.87 10.05
N VAL A 64 -9.24 4.96 9.32
CA VAL A 64 -8.95 5.07 7.88
C VAL A 64 -7.72 5.94 7.70
N HIS A 65 -6.67 5.36 7.12
CA HIS A 65 -5.40 6.00 6.81
C HIS A 65 -5.32 6.29 5.30
N PRO A 66 -5.66 7.51 4.83
CA PRO A 66 -5.69 7.81 3.41
C PRO A 66 -4.27 7.93 2.83
N ILE A 67 -4.02 7.18 1.76
CA ILE A 67 -2.78 7.16 1.01
C ILE A 67 -2.96 7.94 -0.30
N LEU A 68 -2.08 8.90 -0.54
CA LEU A 68 -2.03 9.66 -1.80
C LEU A 68 -1.27 8.85 -2.86
N TRP A 69 -1.99 8.25 -3.79
CA TRP A 69 -1.36 7.63 -4.95
C TRP A 69 -0.88 8.72 -5.90
N LEU A 70 0.43 8.95 -5.94
CA LEU A 70 1.05 9.92 -6.85
C LEU A 70 1.26 9.33 -8.24
N THR A 71 1.01 10.17 -9.25
CA THR A 71 1.36 9.88 -10.64
C THR A 71 2.39 10.88 -11.17
N PRO A 72 3.20 10.51 -12.17
CA PRO A 72 4.13 11.43 -12.82
C PRO A 72 3.47 12.71 -13.32
N ARG A 73 2.23 12.59 -13.78
CA ARG A 73 1.44 13.71 -14.29
C ARG A 73 1.12 14.75 -13.20
N MET A 74 0.82 14.31 -11.98
CA MET A 74 0.55 15.21 -10.86
C MET A 74 1.73 16.15 -10.56
N LEU A 75 2.96 15.65 -10.75
CA LEU A 75 4.18 16.42 -10.50
C LEU A 75 4.59 17.30 -11.70
N LYS A 76 4.07 17.03 -12.89
CA LYS A 76 4.33 17.82 -14.11
C LYS A 76 3.33 18.96 -14.31
N LEU A 77 2.12 18.81 -13.77
CA LEU A 77 1.02 19.77 -13.93
C LEU A 77 0.79 20.55 -12.64
N ASN A 78 0.45 21.82 -12.77
CA ASN A 78 0.22 22.68 -11.60
C ASN A 78 -1.11 22.45 -10.88
N TYR A 79 -2.00 21.62 -11.41
CA TYR A 79 -3.36 21.48 -10.87
C TYR A 79 -3.58 20.26 -9.99
N PRO A 80 -3.29 18.99 -10.39
CA PRO A 80 -3.81 17.88 -9.59
C PRO A 80 -3.23 17.83 -8.18
N LEU A 81 -1.92 17.95 -8.03
CA LEU A 81 -1.27 17.84 -6.73
C LEU A 81 -1.69 18.93 -5.74
N PRO A 82 -1.65 20.24 -6.07
CA PRO A 82 -2.14 21.29 -5.17
C PRO A 82 -3.61 21.07 -4.75
N TYR A 83 -4.48 20.66 -5.68
CA TYR A 83 -5.87 20.35 -5.37
C TYR A 83 -5.98 19.21 -4.35
N MET A 84 -5.21 18.14 -4.53
CA MET A 84 -5.19 16.99 -3.63
C MET A 84 -4.70 17.37 -2.23
N LEU A 85 -3.59 18.12 -2.15
CA LEU A 85 -3.00 18.57 -0.89
C LEU A 85 -3.93 19.53 -0.13
N HIS A 86 -4.70 20.37 -0.82
CA HIS A 86 -5.68 21.29 -0.21
C HIS A 86 -7.06 20.65 0.02
N SER A 87 -7.22 19.36 -0.25
CA SER A 87 -8.52 18.66 -0.17
C SER A 87 -9.10 18.48 1.24
N LYS A 88 -8.40 18.90 2.29
CA LYS A 88 -8.71 18.66 3.71
C LYS A 88 -8.64 17.17 4.13
N ILE A 89 -8.07 16.32 3.30
CA ILE A 89 -7.70 14.96 3.67
C ILE A 89 -6.33 15.04 4.36
N LYS A 90 -6.22 14.49 5.57
CA LYS A 90 -4.93 14.29 6.22
C LYS A 90 -4.29 13.06 5.60
N TRP A 91 -3.46 13.29 4.57
CA TRP A 91 -2.71 12.22 3.92
C TRP A 91 -1.74 11.58 4.92
N GLN A 92 -1.72 10.26 4.97
CA GLN A 92 -0.92 9.49 5.92
C GLN A 92 0.07 8.53 5.24
N GLY A 93 0.13 8.56 3.90
CA GLY A 93 1.08 7.82 3.10
C GLY A 93 1.08 8.31 1.66
N ILE A 94 2.12 7.95 0.92
CA ILE A 94 2.21 8.12 -0.53
C ILE A 94 2.38 6.76 -1.19
N LYS A 95 1.65 6.48 -2.28
CA LYS A 95 1.83 5.28 -3.11
C LYS A 95 2.47 5.65 -4.45
N LEU A 96 3.49 4.89 -4.84
CA LEU A 96 4.12 4.93 -6.16
C LEU A 96 3.98 3.56 -6.83
N HIS A 97 3.43 3.53 -8.05
CA HIS A 97 3.20 2.30 -8.81
C HIS A 97 3.99 2.31 -10.10
N PHE A 98 5.07 1.53 -10.16
CA PHE A 98 6.05 1.57 -11.24
C PHE A 98 5.58 0.86 -12.50
N GLU A 99 4.72 -0.15 -12.39
CA GLU A 99 4.15 -0.84 -13.55
C GLU A 99 3.10 0.03 -14.26
N SER A 100 2.23 0.71 -13.48
CA SER A 100 1.25 1.65 -14.05
C SER A 100 1.91 2.93 -14.58
N HIS A 101 3.04 3.31 -14.01
CA HIS A 101 3.75 4.54 -14.34
C HIS A 101 5.27 4.30 -14.46
N PRO A 102 5.72 3.67 -15.56
CA PRO A 102 7.13 3.31 -15.74
C PRO A 102 8.08 4.52 -15.87
N GLU A 103 7.55 5.74 -15.99
CA GLU A 103 8.36 6.97 -15.93
C GLU A 103 9.11 7.13 -14.62
N TRP A 104 8.60 6.58 -13.51
CA TRP A 104 9.29 6.63 -12.21
C TRP A 104 10.68 6.00 -12.27
N SER A 105 10.81 4.84 -12.94
CA SER A 105 12.10 4.14 -13.09
C SER A 105 13.04 4.77 -14.11
N LYS A 106 12.50 5.59 -15.03
CA LYS A 106 13.25 6.24 -16.10
C LYS A 106 13.70 7.66 -15.76
N ASN A 107 13.16 8.27 -14.70
CA ASN A 107 13.40 9.65 -14.36
C ASN A 107 13.63 9.84 -12.86
N ARG A 108 14.89 9.72 -12.43
CA ARG A 108 15.30 9.88 -11.04
C ARG A 108 14.88 11.25 -10.46
N ALA A 109 14.99 12.33 -11.23
CA ALA A 109 14.60 13.66 -10.76
C ALA A 109 13.08 13.74 -10.48
N LEU A 110 12.26 13.04 -11.26
CA LEU A 110 10.82 12.98 -11.02
C LEU A 110 10.50 12.13 -9.79
N LEU A 111 11.20 11.01 -9.60
CA LEU A 111 11.08 10.17 -8.41
C LEU A 111 11.46 10.95 -7.14
N ASN A 112 12.58 11.69 -7.17
CA ASN A 112 13.00 12.52 -6.04
C ASN A 112 11.94 13.57 -5.69
N LYS A 113 11.29 14.21 -6.69
CA LYS A 113 10.17 15.12 -6.42
C LYS A 113 8.99 14.43 -5.71
N ALA A 114 8.70 13.16 -6.02
CA ALA A 114 7.67 12.40 -5.31
C ALA A 114 8.07 12.15 -3.84
N LEU A 115 9.35 11.85 -3.60
CA LEU A 115 9.89 11.66 -2.26
C LEU A 115 9.94 13.00 -1.47
N ASP A 116 10.20 14.12 -2.14
CA ASP A 116 10.09 15.46 -1.53
C ASP A 116 8.66 15.74 -1.05
N VAL A 117 7.63 15.28 -1.77
CA VAL A 117 6.22 15.38 -1.31
C VAL A 117 5.99 14.51 -0.08
N ALA A 118 6.52 13.29 -0.04
CA ALA A 118 6.42 12.41 1.14
C ALA A 118 7.08 13.04 2.36
N LYS A 119 8.28 13.59 2.18
CA LYS A 119 9.02 14.30 3.22
C LYS A 119 8.29 15.56 3.70
N LEU A 120 7.70 16.32 2.78
CA LEU A 120 6.90 17.52 3.13
C LEU A 120 5.67 17.17 3.99
N LEU A 121 5.05 16.03 3.72
CA LEU A 121 3.89 15.53 4.45
C LEU A 121 4.27 14.75 5.72
N ASP A 122 5.54 14.38 5.86
CA ASP A 122 6.07 13.52 6.92
C ASP A 122 5.33 12.17 6.98
N VAL A 123 5.30 11.46 5.85
CA VAL A 123 4.53 10.21 5.70
C VAL A 123 5.33 9.12 4.98
N PRO A 124 5.07 7.83 5.27
CA PRO A 124 5.73 6.71 4.60
C PRO A 124 5.40 6.62 3.10
N VAL A 125 6.27 5.93 2.36
CA VAL A 125 6.14 5.69 0.92
C VAL A 125 5.91 4.22 0.63
N LEU A 126 4.74 3.87 0.11
CA LEU A 126 4.39 2.55 -0.39
C LEU A 126 4.86 2.41 -1.85
N LEU A 127 5.86 1.57 -2.06
CA LEU A 127 6.42 1.25 -3.38
C LEU A 127 5.80 -0.05 -3.88
N HIS A 128 5.06 0.00 -4.99
CA HIS A 128 4.59 -1.23 -5.63
C HIS A 128 5.78 -2.05 -6.12
N THR A 129 5.89 -3.30 -5.66
CA THR A 129 6.83 -4.28 -6.19
C THR A 129 6.08 -5.39 -6.91
N GLY A 130 6.64 -5.91 -7.98
CA GLY A 130 5.97 -6.86 -8.86
C GLY A 130 6.92 -7.79 -9.60
N ASN A 131 6.37 -8.56 -10.53
CA ASN A 131 7.12 -9.55 -11.31
C ASN A 131 7.82 -8.96 -12.54
N PHE A 132 7.52 -7.71 -12.91
CA PHE A 132 8.20 -7.04 -14.00
C PHE A 132 9.45 -6.32 -13.48
N GLU A 133 10.55 -6.40 -14.20
CA GLU A 133 11.83 -5.81 -13.80
C GLU A 133 11.73 -4.35 -13.37
N VAL A 134 10.84 -3.58 -13.98
CA VAL A 134 10.59 -2.17 -13.65
C VAL A 134 10.13 -1.94 -12.20
N SER A 135 9.57 -2.97 -11.56
CA SER A 135 9.02 -2.95 -10.19
C SER A 135 9.69 -3.97 -9.25
N HIS A 136 10.79 -4.60 -9.64
CA HIS A 136 11.55 -5.48 -8.75
C HIS A 136 12.02 -4.74 -7.50
N ALA A 137 11.92 -5.38 -6.34
CA ALA A 137 12.25 -4.78 -5.05
C ALA A 137 13.70 -4.27 -4.97
N GLY A 138 14.67 -5.00 -5.52
CA GLY A 138 16.09 -4.64 -5.52
C GLY A 138 16.40 -3.32 -6.23
N ARG A 139 15.55 -2.91 -7.19
CA ARG A 139 15.72 -1.63 -7.89
C ARG A 139 15.55 -0.39 -7.00
N PHE A 140 14.90 -0.57 -5.86
CA PHE A 140 14.64 0.55 -4.93
C PHE A 140 15.73 0.70 -3.88
N LYS A 141 16.68 -0.26 -3.76
CA LYS A 141 17.70 -0.29 -2.72
C LYS A 141 18.48 1.02 -2.62
N ASP A 142 19.05 1.49 -3.73
CA ASP A 142 19.83 2.75 -3.76
C ASP A 142 18.97 3.96 -3.40
N VAL A 143 17.71 3.98 -3.88
CA VAL A 143 16.76 5.07 -3.56
C VAL A 143 16.48 5.10 -2.07
N ILE A 144 16.23 3.94 -1.46
CA ILE A 144 15.91 3.81 -0.05
C ILE A 144 17.12 4.20 0.81
N GLN A 145 18.33 3.79 0.42
CA GLN A 145 19.57 4.15 1.11
C GLN A 145 19.86 5.64 1.05
N ASP A 146 19.63 6.29 -0.11
CA ASP A 146 19.81 7.73 -0.28
C ASP A 146 18.81 8.56 0.54
N HIS A 147 17.70 7.95 0.99
CA HIS A 147 16.63 8.60 1.76
C HIS A 147 16.41 7.89 3.11
N SER A 148 17.48 7.74 3.90
CA SER A 148 17.50 6.97 5.16
C SER A 148 16.50 7.46 6.22
N GLU A 149 16.12 8.74 6.19
CA GLU A 149 15.14 9.34 7.11
C GLU A 149 13.67 9.06 6.68
N GLN A 150 13.46 8.54 5.46
CA GLN A 150 12.14 8.27 4.93
C GLN A 150 11.78 6.80 5.16
N THR A 151 10.58 6.53 5.67
CA THR A 151 10.07 5.17 5.79
C THR A 151 9.52 4.67 4.46
N PHE A 152 9.91 3.45 4.06
CA PHE A 152 9.44 2.79 2.85
C PHE A 152 8.73 1.48 3.15
N ILE A 153 7.75 1.15 2.31
CA ILE A 153 7.05 -0.14 2.33
C ILE A 153 7.15 -0.75 0.94
N LEU A 154 7.67 -1.97 0.85
CA LEU A 154 7.66 -2.76 -0.37
C LEU A 154 6.33 -3.51 -0.44
N ALA A 155 5.37 -3.00 -1.23
CA ALA A 155 4.12 -3.69 -1.45
C ALA A 155 4.39 -5.05 -2.14
N HIS A 156 3.77 -6.12 -1.64
CA HIS A 156 3.89 -7.50 -2.15
C HIS A 156 5.26 -8.19 -1.96
N GLY A 157 6.35 -7.45 -1.72
CA GLY A 157 7.70 -8.00 -1.51
C GLY A 157 8.26 -8.82 -2.69
N ARG A 158 8.19 -8.32 -3.92
CA ARG A 158 8.56 -9.09 -5.13
C ARG A 158 9.75 -8.52 -5.88
N PRO A 159 10.67 -9.39 -6.39
CA PRO A 159 10.88 -10.79 -5.99
C PRO A 159 11.29 -10.90 -4.53
N ILE A 160 10.95 -11.99 -3.88
CA ILE A 160 11.14 -12.12 -2.41
C ILE A 160 12.61 -12.09 -2.00
N GLU A 161 13.51 -12.68 -2.78
CA GLU A 161 14.95 -12.69 -2.49
C GLU A 161 15.52 -11.27 -2.53
N GLU A 162 15.06 -10.44 -3.47
CA GLU A 162 15.48 -9.04 -3.56
C GLU A 162 14.86 -8.20 -2.43
N ALA A 163 13.60 -8.48 -2.07
CA ALA A 163 12.93 -7.81 -0.95
C ALA A 163 13.64 -8.10 0.37
N ILE A 164 14.06 -9.35 0.62
CA ILE A 164 14.85 -9.74 1.79
C ILE A 164 16.19 -8.98 1.81
N ASP A 165 16.92 -8.92 0.69
CA ASP A 165 18.17 -8.17 0.60
C ASP A 165 18.00 -6.68 0.92
N VAL A 166 16.92 -6.07 0.43
CA VAL A 166 16.59 -4.66 0.75
C VAL A 166 16.28 -4.49 2.23
N LEU A 167 15.43 -5.36 2.81
CA LEU A 167 15.05 -5.30 4.21
C LEU A 167 16.25 -5.47 5.16
N LEU A 168 17.17 -6.37 4.83
CA LEU A 168 18.40 -6.58 5.61
C LEU A 168 19.38 -5.40 5.49
N SER A 169 19.40 -4.73 4.34
CA SER A 169 20.33 -3.63 4.05
C SER A 169 19.82 -2.26 4.46
N CYS A 170 18.49 -2.08 4.58
CA CYS A 170 17.83 -0.79 4.78
C CYS A 170 16.91 -0.85 6.01
N SER A 171 17.34 -0.23 7.11
CA SER A 171 16.60 -0.28 8.38
C SER A 171 15.27 0.48 8.37
N ASN A 172 15.07 1.37 7.43
CA ASN A 172 13.88 2.20 7.23
C ASN A 172 12.83 1.57 6.30
N THR A 173 12.89 0.23 6.08
CA THR A 173 12.04 -0.45 5.10
C THR A 173 11.18 -1.53 5.74
N TYR A 174 9.93 -1.61 5.33
CA TYR A 174 8.96 -2.64 5.66
C TYR A 174 8.50 -3.37 4.40
N VAL A 175 7.77 -4.46 4.55
CA VAL A 175 7.11 -5.20 3.47
C VAL A 175 5.68 -5.54 3.89
N ASP A 176 4.71 -5.47 2.97
CA ASP A 176 3.36 -5.94 3.26
C ASP A 176 3.09 -7.35 2.72
N THR A 177 2.06 -8.00 3.28
CA THR A 177 1.67 -9.36 2.90
C THR A 177 0.69 -9.41 1.74
N ALA A 178 0.33 -8.27 1.16
CA ALA A 178 -0.67 -8.19 0.09
C ALA A 178 -0.29 -9.07 -1.10
N PHE A 179 -1.14 -10.04 -1.46
CA PHE A 179 -0.88 -11.01 -2.53
C PHE A 179 0.47 -11.73 -2.43
N MET A 180 1.03 -11.82 -1.23
CA MET A 180 2.27 -12.54 -0.99
C MET A 180 2.00 -14.04 -0.89
N PRO A 181 2.74 -14.91 -1.62
CA PRO A 181 2.71 -16.35 -1.39
C PRO A 181 3.07 -16.69 0.06
N MET A 182 2.38 -17.66 0.65
CA MET A 182 2.66 -18.08 2.04
C MET A 182 4.09 -18.61 2.22
N SER A 183 4.67 -19.23 1.18
CA SER A 183 6.08 -19.63 1.15
C SER A 183 7.05 -18.44 1.30
N ASP A 184 6.70 -17.29 0.75
CA ASP A 184 7.52 -16.09 0.80
C ASP A 184 7.39 -15.39 2.16
N LEU A 185 6.19 -15.40 2.74
CA LEU A 185 5.99 -14.97 4.13
C LEU A 185 6.82 -15.83 5.09
N GLN A 186 6.87 -17.16 4.88
CA GLN A 186 7.69 -18.05 5.68
C GLN A 186 9.18 -17.74 5.57
N LYS A 187 9.70 -17.44 4.37
CA LYS A 187 11.10 -17.02 4.18
C LYS A 187 11.43 -15.75 4.99
N LEU A 188 10.54 -14.74 4.98
CA LEU A 188 10.73 -13.53 5.78
C LEU A 188 10.83 -13.83 7.28
N VAL A 189 10.03 -14.77 7.77
CA VAL A 189 10.07 -15.22 9.17
C VAL A 189 11.37 -15.97 9.49
N GLU A 190 11.83 -16.85 8.60
CA GLU A 190 13.08 -17.60 8.72
C GLU A 190 14.30 -16.67 8.75
N GLU A 191 14.27 -15.57 8.00
CA GLU A 191 15.29 -14.52 7.99
C GLU A 191 15.22 -13.57 9.22
N GLY A 192 14.25 -13.79 10.12
CA GLY A 192 14.10 -12.98 11.35
C GLY A 192 13.49 -11.60 11.11
N LEU A 193 12.82 -11.39 9.97
CA LEU A 193 12.28 -10.09 9.55
C LEU A 193 10.84 -9.82 10.03
N THR A 194 10.34 -10.61 10.99
CA THR A 194 8.93 -10.51 11.46
C THR A 194 8.54 -9.09 11.88
N ASP A 195 9.46 -8.33 12.47
CA ASP A 195 9.20 -6.95 12.90
C ASP A 195 9.17 -5.93 11.76
N ARG A 196 9.44 -6.38 10.55
CA ARG A 196 9.41 -5.56 9.32
C ARG A 196 8.23 -5.91 8.41
N ILE A 197 7.34 -6.81 8.85
CA ILE A 197 6.17 -7.23 8.10
C ILE A 197 4.95 -6.42 8.55
N LEU A 198 4.16 -5.97 7.59
CA LEU A 198 2.85 -5.35 7.76
C LEU A 198 1.78 -6.28 7.16
N PHE A 199 0.67 -6.45 7.84
CA PHE A 199 -0.47 -7.13 7.23
C PHE A 199 -1.09 -6.22 6.16
N GLY A 200 -1.35 -6.76 4.98
CA GLY A 200 -2.03 -6.09 3.87
C GLY A 200 -2.70 -7.12 2.97
N THR A 201 -3.83 -6.78 2.36
CA THR A 201 -4.58 -7.69 1.48
C THR A 201 -4.60 -7.28 0.01
N ASP A 202 -4.41 -5.99 -0.30
CA ASP A 202 -4.65 -5.40 -1.62
C ASP A 202 -6.14 -5.50 -2.05
N ALA A 203 -7.06 -5.67 -1.07
CA ALA A 203 -8.49 -5.72 -1.38
C ALA A 203 -8.95 -4.40 -2.06
N PRO A 204 -9.83 -4.47 -3.04
CA PRO A 204 -10.58 -5.60 -3.58
C PRO A 204 -9.96 -6.22 -4.85
N ILE A 205 -8.65 -6.17 -5.03
CA ILE A 205 -7.97 -6.68 -6.24
C ILE A 205 -8.29 -8.18 -6.49
N ASN A 206 -8.69 -8.92 -5.43
CA ASN A 206 -9.19 -10.28 -5.58
C ASN A 206 -10.31 -10.41 -6.62
N LYS A 207 -11.15 -9.37 -6.76
CA LYS A 207 -12.24 -9.36 -7.76
C LYS A 207 -11.74 -9.35 -9.20
N VAL A 208 -10.56 -8.81 -9.45
CA VAL A 208 -9.93 -8.84 -10.78
C VAL A 208 -9.50 -10.26 -11.15
N PHE A 209 -8.95 -11.00 -10.19
CA PHE A 209 -8.39 -12.34 -10.44
C PHE A 209 -9.34 -13.49 -10.10
N PHE A 210 -10.20 -13.30 -9.08
CA PHE A 210 -11.06 -14.33 -8.50
C PHE A 210 -12.48 -13.77 -8.32
N LYS A 211 -13.18 -13.48 -9.42
CA LYS A 211 -14.48 -12.78 -9.45
C LYS A 211 -15.54 -13.37 -8.52
N GLU A 212 -15.54 -14.71 -8.38
CA GLU A 212 -16.53 -15.45 -7.58
C GLU A 212 -16.25 -15.37 -6.07
N ILE A 213 -15.04 -14.97 -5.67
CA ILE A 213 -14.69 -14.90 -4.24
C ILE A 213 -15.15 -13.55 -3.69
N ASP A 214 -15.99 -13.59 -2.66
CA ASP A 214 -16.38 -12.39 -1.93
C ASP A 214 -15.17 -11.74 -1.26
N THR A 215 -15.11 -10.40 -1.27
CA THR A 215 -13.95 -9.66 -0.76
C THR A 215 -13.76 -9.90 0.74
N SER A 216 -14.83 -9.96 1.55
CA SER A 216 -14.70 -10.25 2.98
C SER A 216 -14.19 -11.67 3.25
N MET A 217 -14.61 -12.65 2.44
CA MET A 217 -14.09 -14.02 2.53
C MET A 217 -12.60 -14.10 2.14
N TYR A 218 -12.21 -13.37 1.10
CA TYR A 218 -10.80 -13.28 0.70
C TYR A 218 -9.91 -12.69 1.82
N ILE A 219 -10.34 -11.59 2.42
CA ILE A 219 -9.64 -10.94 3.54
C ILE A 219 -9.55 -11.91 4.72
N GLN A 220 -10.67 -12.55 5.10
CA GLN A 220 -10.72 -13.51 6.20
C GLN A 220 -9.79 -14.72 5.97
N ASP A 221 -9.76 -15.23 4.74
CA ASP A 221 -8.87 -16.33 4.38
C ASP A 221 -7.39 -15.91 4.48
N THR A 222 -7.06 -14.69 4.03
CA THR A 222 -5.71 -14.12 4.15
C THR A 222 -5.29 -13.97 5.63
N ILE A 223 -6.20 -13.51 6.50
CA ILE A 223 -5.97 -13.46 7.95
C ILE A 223 -5.68 -14.86 8.50
N ASN A 224 -6.53 -15.84 8.19
CA ASN A 224 -6.40 -17.22 8.67
C ASN A 224 -5.08 -17.87 8.20
N GLN A 225 -4.70 -17.67 6.94
CA GLN A 225 -3.44 -18.19 6.40
C GLN A 225 -2.23 -17.54 7.07
N THR A 226 -2.28 -16.23 7.33
CA THR A 226 -1.24 -15.51 8.06
C THR A 226 -1.08 -16.05 9.48
N TYR A 227 -2.17 -16.27 10.21
CA TYR A 227 -2.13 -16.92 11.53
C TYR A 227 -1.53 -18.33 11.48
N LYS A 228 -1.88 -19.11 10.46
CA LYS A 228 -1.36 -20.49 10.30
C LYS A 228 0.17 -20.52 10.15
N ILE A 229 0.77 -19.53 9.50
CA ILE A 229 2.23 -19.44 9.30
C ILE A 229 2.92 -18.87 10.53
N LEU A 230 2.36 -17.83 11.13
CA LEU A 230 3.03 -17.01 12.13
C LEU A 230 2.73 -17.40 13.57
N GLY A 231 1.61 -18.13 13.82
CA GLY A 231 1.15 -18.43 15.17
C GLY A 231 0.99 -17.14 16.00
N ASP A 232 1.51 -17.14 17.23
CA ASP A 232 1.42 -16.02 18.16
C ASP A 232 2.11 -14.73 17.66
N LYS A 233 3.05 -14.83 16.70
CA LYS A 233 3.70 -13.66 16.10
C LYS A 233 2.75 -12.86 15.20
N ALA A 234 1.65 -13.44 14.76
CA ALA A 234 0.67 -12.79 13.89
C ALA A 234 0.06 -11.54 14.54
N ASP A 235 -0.18 -11.55 15.84
CA ASP A 235 -0.80 -10.42 16.55
C ASP A 235 0.04 -9.14 16.45
N GLY A 236 1.36 -9.25 16.48
CA GLY A 236 2.28 -8.14 16.31
C GLY A 236 2.26 -7.57 14.88
N ILE A 237 2.06 -8.43 13.87
CA ILE A 237 1.97 -8.03 12.46
C ILE A 237 0.62 -7.39 12.18
N PHE A 238 -0.48 -7.99 12.66
CA PHE A 238 -1.83 -7.47 12.48
C PHE A 238 -2.05 -6.10 13.14
N SER A 239 -1.47 -5.88 14.33
CA SER A 239 -1.64 -4.62 15.05
C SER A 239 -0.71 -3.50 14.57
N ARG A 240 0.28 -3.81 13.74
CA ARG A 240 1.26 -2.83 13.28
C ARG A 240 0.66 -1.94 12.20
N CYS A 241 0.70 -0.64 12.46
CA CYS A 241 0.36 0.42 11.52
C CYS A 241 1.47 1.46 11.57
N ILE A 242 2.02 1.83 10.45
CA ILE A 242 3.06 2.87 10.34
C ILE A 242 2.53 4.13 9.65
N TYR A 243 1.23 4.18 9.42
CA TYR A 243 0.55 5.34 8.86
C TYR A 243 -0.05 6.17 10.00
N GLY A 244 0.22 7.47 10.01
CA GLY A 244 -0.36 8.41 10.96
C GLY A 244 0.31 8.47 12.34
N GLU A 245 1.53 7.90 12.45
CA GLU A 245 2.37 8.10 13.64
C GLU A 245 2.93 9.52 13.72
#